data_b04b2cb8671889075928283e116bc831
#
_entry.id   b04b2cb8671889075928283e116bc831
#
_cell.length_a   1.000
_cell.length_b   1.000
_cell.length_c   1.000
_cell.angle_alpha   90.00
_cell.angle_beta   90.00
_cell.angle_gamma   90.00
#
_symmetry.space_group_name_H-M   'P 1'
#
loop_
_entity.id
_entity.type
_entity.pdbx_description
1 polymer ?
#
loop_
_entity_poly.entity_id
_entity_poly.type
_entity_poly.pdbx_seq_one_letter_code
_entity_poly.pdbx_strand_id
1 'polypeptide(L)'
;MAKVVTARDMLMSIILCTHRSDRYEDFEEALNSLYAQSYNNLEIIVVVDGNRELYDRIVESGIVDADKVKGKVKVILNEKNLGLSESRNKGIKEAKGDVIAFFDDDAVADKNWIKELVRMYEEKEAVAAGGKILPEWVTKKPKFLPEEYYWLIGATHKGFPEGVTEVRNTFGSNLSFKADVPKALAGSEVRWG
;
A
#
# COMPACT_ATOMS: atom_id res chain seq x y z
N MET A 1 -12.90 -1.28 -29.50
CA MET A 1 -11.53 -1.86 -29.47
C MET A 1 -10.95 -1.54 -28.10
N ALA A 2 -10.79 -2.54 -27.25
CA ALA A 2 -10.14 -2.35 -25.96
C ALA A 2 -8.66 -2.00 -26.23
N LYS A 3 -8.18 -0.90 -25.63
CA LYS A 3 -6.78 -0.50 -25.68
C LYS A 3 -5.98 -1.58 -24.95
N VAL A 4 -5.11 -2.29 -25.64
CA VAL A 4 -4.15 -3.20 -24.99
C VAL A 4 -3.21 -2.28 -24.21
N VAL A 5 -3.39 -2.19 -22.91
CA VAL A 5 -2.49 -1.46 -22.02
C VAL A 5 -1.21 -2.28 -21.94
N THR A 6 -0.11 -1.73 -22.43
CA THR A 6 1.19 -2.41 -22.36
C THR A 6 1.78 -2.22 -20.95
N ALA A 7 2.65 -3.16 -20.54
CA ALA A 7 3.32 -3.18 -19.21
C ALA A 7 3.86 -1.84 -18.72
N ARG A 8 4.29 -0.99 -19.64
CA ARG A 8 4.88 0.30 -19.34
C ARG A 8 3.88 1.42 -19.07
N ASP A 9 2.59 1.16 -19.30
CA ASP A 9 1.54 2.17 -19.25
C ASP A 9 0.61 2.03 -18.05
N MET A 10 0.67 0.93 -17.29
CA MET A 10 -0.20 0.70 -16.12
C MET A 10 0.15 1.69 -15.00
N LEU A 11 -0.79 2.55 -14.62
CA LEU A 11 -0.62 3.46 -13.49
C LEU A 11 -0.98 2.74 -12.19
N MET A 12 -0.05 2.76 -11.22
CA MET A 12 -0.26 2.23 -9.88
C MET A 12 -0.58 3.35 -8.90
N SER A 13 -1.71 3.28 -8.19
CA SER A 13 -2.03 4.18 -7.08
C SER A 13 -1.70 3.50 -5.76
N ILE A 14 -0.76 4.06 -5.00
CA ILE A 14 -0.39 3.54 -3.68
C ILE A 14 -1.06 4.40 -2.62
N ILE A 15 -1.89 3.78 -1.77
CA ILE A 15 -2.57 4.45 -0.67
C ILE A 15 -1.81 4.14 0.63
N LEU A 16 -1.25 5.18 1.23
CA LEU A 16 -0.49 5.17 2.47
C LEU A 16 -1.29 5.93 3.54
N CYS A 17 -1.85 5.22 4.53
CA CYS A 17 -2.61 5.82 5.62
C CYS A 17 -1.74 5.98 6.86
N THR A 18 -1.81 7.14 7.52
CA THR A 18 -1.11 7.40 8.77
C THR A 18 -1.95 8.25 9.73
N HIS A 19 -1.69 8.16 11.05
CA HIS A 19 -2.41 8.96 12.05
C HIS A 19 -1.57 9.30 13.28
N ARG A 20 -0.37 8.72 13.42
CA ARG A 20 0.46 8.79 14.63
C ARG A 20 1.69 9.68 14.44
N SER A 21 1.75 10.80 15.17
CA SER A 21 2.91 11.72 15.15
C SER A 21 4.19 11.09 15.72
N ASP A 22 4.05 10.15 16.67
CA ASP A 22 5.17 9.43 17.29
C ASP A 22 5.81 8.36 16.38
N ARG A 23 5.18 8.08 15.23
CA ARG A 23 5.71 7.18 14.18
C ARG A 23 6.11 7.92 12.91
N TYR A 24 6.43 9.19 13.02
CA TYR A 24 6.81 9.98 11.86
C TYR A 24 8.05 9.44 11.14
N GLU A 25 9.02 8.92 11.88
CA GLU A 25 10.25 8.35 11.32
C GLU A 25 9.95 7.07 10.51
N ASP A 26 9.06 6.19 11.02
CA ASP A 26 8.59 5.00 10.31
C ASP A 26 7.87 5.41 9.02
N PHE A 27 6.96 6.41 9.09
CA PHE A 27 6.27 6.97 7.93
C PHE A 27 7.26 7.53 6.89
N GLU A 28 8.30 8.24 7.32
CA GLU A 28 9.32 8.78 6.44
C GLU A 28 10.08 7.67 5.72
N GLU A 29 10.44 6.60 6.42
CA GLU A 29 11.09 5.43 5.85
C GLU A 29 10.18 4.72 4.85
N ALA A 30 8.91 4.49 5.22
CA ALA A 30 7.88 3.93 4.35
C ALA A 30 7.77 4.71 3.04
N LEU A 31 7.59 6.04 3.12
CA LEU A 31 7.44 6.90 1.95
C LEU A 31 8.71 6.91 1.08
N ASN A 32 9.90 6.95 1.69
CA ASN A 32 11.17 6.89 0.96
C ASN A 32 11.34 5.55 0.23
N SER A 33 10.88 4.44 0.78
CA SER A 33 10.90 3.13 0.13
C SER A 33 10.00 3.10 -1.12
N LEU A 34 8.89 3.86 -1.10
CA LEU A 34 8.01 4.02 -2.26
C LEU A 34 8.63 4.92 -3.33
N TYR A 35 9.39 5.94 -2.96
CA TYR A 35 10.17 6.74 -3.92
C TYR A 35 11.29 5.95 -4.60
N ALA A 36 11.83 4.94 -3.92
CA ALA A 36 12.92 4.10 -4.41
C ALA A 36 12.46 2.96 -5.35
N GLN A 37 11.18 2.88 -5.68
CA GLN A 37 10.65 1.81 -6.54
C GLN A 37 11.28 1.84 -7.93
N SER A 38 11.59 0.66 -8.47
CA SER A 38 12.11 0.50 -9.83
C SER A 38 11.07 0.72 -10.93
N TYR A 39 9.79 0.74 -10.57
CA TYR A 39 8.66 1.06 -11.43
C TYR A 39 8.27 2.53 -11.27
N ASN A 40 8.22 3.27 -12.38
CA ASN A 40 8.11 4.73 -12.32
C ASN A 40 6.69 5.28 -12.56
N ASN A 41 5.76 4.47 -13.14
CA ASN A 41 4.41 4.95 -13.43
C ASN A 41 3.49 4.70 -12.23
N LEU A 42 3.70 5.46 -11.15
CA LEU A 42 2.95 5.36 -9.92
C LEU A 42 2.59 6.74 -9.37
N GLU A 43 1.51 6.80 -8.61
CA GLU A 43 1.15 7.93 -7.75
C GLU A 43 1.03 7.46 -6.30
N ILE A 44 1.30 8.34 -5.35
CA ILE A 44 1.20 8.05 -3.93
C ILE A 44 0.14 8.96 -3.32
N ILE A 45 -0.80 8.38 -2.60
CA ILE A 45 -1.87 9.09 -1.92
C ILE A 45 -1.71 8.84 -0.41
N VAL A 46 -1.19 9.84 0.27
CA VAL A 46 -1.06 9.85 1.73
C VAL A 46 -2.36 10.33 2.33
N VAL A 47 -2.95 9.54 3.24
CA VAL A 47 -4.16 9.92 3.98
C VAL A 47 -3.81 10.02 5.46
N VAL A 48 -3.83 11.24 5.99
CA VAL A 48 -3.62 11.53 7.41
C VAL A 48 -4.96 11.50 8.12
N ASP A 49 -5.14 10.57 9.06
CA ASP A 49 -6.43 10.32 9.69
C ASP A 49 -6.57 11.02 11.03
N GLY A 50 -7.27 12.17 11.04
CA GLY A 50 -7.65 12.91 12.24
C GLY A 50 -6.48 13.57 13.00
N ASN A 51 -5.35 13.80 12.35
CA ASN A 51 -4.18 14.41 12.98
C ASN A 51 -3.66 15.61 12.17
N ARG A 52 -4.15 16.81 12.51
CA ARG A 52 -3.76 18.06 11.86
C ARG A 52 -2.27 18.37 12.02
N GLU A 53 -1.72 18.17 13.22
CA GLU A 53 -0.31 18.43 13.51
C GLU A 53 0.61 17.56 12.63
N LEU A 54 0.28 16.27 12.48
CA LEU A 54 1.01 15.36 11.61
C LEU A 54 0.90 15.78 10.13
N TYR A 55 -0.30 16.18 9.70
CA TYR A 55 -0.51 16.68 8.34
C TYR A 55 0.36 17.90 8.05
N ASP A 56 0.33 18.89 8.92
CA ASP A 56 1.11 20.13 8.75
C ASP A 56 2.61 19.80 8.75
N ARG A 57 3.09 18.93 9.65
CA ARG A 57 4.47 18.45 9.67
C ARG A 57 4.88 17.77 8.35
N ILE A 58 4.03 16.90 7.79
CA ILE A 58 4.30 16.21 6.51
C ILE A 58 4.41 17.22 5.36
N VAL A 59 3.51 18.20 5.31
CA VAL A 59 3.49 19.21 4.24
C VAL A 59 4.68 20.17 4.35
N GLU A 60 5.01 20.61 5.56
CA GLU A 60 6.09 21.58 5.81
C GLU A 60 7.49 20.96 5.73
N SER A 61 7.64 19.69 5.98
CA SER A 61 8.94 18.98 5.94
C SER A 61 9.56 18.90 4.54
N GLY A 62 8.75 19.09 3.48
CA GLY A 62 9.19 18.88 2.10
C GLY A 62 9.45 17.42 1.73
N ILE A 63 9.07 16.45 2.60
CA ILE A 63 9.21 15.02 2.29
C ILE A 63 8.27 14.62 1.15
N VAL A 64 7.15 15.34 0.99
CA VAL A 64 6.20 15.17 -0.09
C VAL A 64 6.69 15.97 -1.28
N ASP A 65 7.52 15.34 -2.09
CA ASP A 65 8.11 15.93 -3.28
C ASP A 65 7.51 15.30 -4.53
N ALA A 66 6.72 16.07 -5.26
CA ALA A 66 6.07 15.62 -6.49
C ALA A 66 7.08 15.29 -7.61
N ASP A 67 8.32 15.75 -7.51
CA ASP A 67 9.36 15.50 -8.50
C ASP A 67 10.06 14.15 -8.29
N LYS A 68 9.92 13.57 -7.12
CA LYS A 68 10.52 12.24 -6.81
C LYS A 68 9.83 11.07 -7.50
N VAL A 69 8.56 11.21 -7.86
CA VAL A 69 7.82 10.22 -8.65
C VAL A 69 7.15 10.89 -9.84
N LYS A 70 7.17 10.24 -11.02
CA LYS A 70 6.54 10.79 -12.24
C LYS A 70 5.02 10.97 -12.09
N GLY A 71 4.40 10.28 -11.14
CA GLY A 71 2.93 10.28 -10.94
C GLY A 71 2.61 11.34 -9.94
N LYS A 72 2.85 11.98 -9.14
CA LYS A 72 2.35 12.92 -8.12
C LYS A 72 2.19 12.26 -6.75
N VAL A 73 2.58 12.99 -5.74
CA VAL A 73 2.25 12.68 -4.35
C VAL A 73 1.12 13.62 -3.93
N LYS A 74 0.07 13.05 -3.35
CA LYS A 74 -1.06 13.82 -2.82
C LYS A 74 -1.18 13.54 -1.33
N VAL A 75 -1.33 14.57 -0.52
CA VAL A 75 -1.63 14.43 0.91
C VAL A 75 -3.05 14.90 1.18
N ILE A 76 -3.80 14.11 1.93
CA ILE A 76 -5.20 14.35 2.26
C ILE A 76 -5.34 14.27 3.78
N LEU A 77 -6.05 15.21 4.38
CA LEU A 77 -6.41 15.17 5.79
C LEU A 77 -7.86 14.72 5.95
N ASN A 78 -8.10 13.79 6.85
CA ASN A 78 -9.40 13.60 7.49
C ASN A 78 -9.48 14.53 8.70
N GLU A 79 -10.50 15.36 8.76
CA GLU A 79 -10.67 16.30 9.88
C GLU A 79 -10.89 15.62 11.24
N LYS A 80 -11.28 14.35 11.21
CA LYS A 80 -11.48 13.50 12.39
C LYS A 80 -10.87 12.13 12.10
N ASN A 81 -10.51 11.39 13.14
CA ASN A 81 -10.12 10.00 13.03
C ASN A 81 -11.35 9.17 12.62
N LEU A 82 -11.34 8.67 11.39
CA LEU A 82 -12.39 7.86 10.80
C LEU A 82 -12.06 6.37 10.78
N GLY A 83 -10.82 6.04 11.11
CA GLY A 83 -10.26 4.69 11.07
C GLY A 83 -9.71 4.31 9.69
N LEU A 84 -8.95 3.21 9.69
CA LEU A 84 -8.16 2.76 8.53
C LEU A 84 -9.04 2.50 7.29
N SER A 85 -10.19 1.83 7.46
CA SER A 85 -11.07 1.49 6.33
C SER A 85 -11.59 2.73 5.61
N GLU A 86 -12.05 3.75 6.34
CA GLU A 86 -12.54 4.99 5.75
C GLU A 86 -11.42 5.81 5.12
N SER A 87 -10.23 5.81 5.73
CA SER A 87 -9.05 6.45 5.17
C SER A 87 -8.63 5.80 3.86
N ARG A 88 -8.63 4.47 3.79
CA ARG A 88 -8.43 3.72 2.54
C ARG A 88 -9.50 4.03 1.49
N ASN A 89 -10.78 4.06 1.87
CA ASN A 89 -11.88 4.44 0.98
C ASN A 89 -11.71 5.86 0.41
N LYS A 90 -11.22 6.80 1.22
CA LYS A 90 -10.92 8.16 0.75
C LYS A 90 -9.77 8.17 -0.24
N GLY A 91 -8.71 7.41 0.04
CA GLY A 91 -7.61 7.21 -0.90
C GLY A 91 -8.05 6.60 -2.22
N ILE A 92 -8.91 5.57 -2.20
CA ILE A 92 -9.49 4.94 -3.39
C ILE A 92 -10.27 5.94 -4.26
N LYS A 93 -11.03 6.84 -3.65
CA LYS A 93 -11.80 7.87 -4.39
C LYS A 93 -10.90 8.86 -5.12
N GLU A 94 -9.71 9.09 -4.61
CA GLU A 94 -8.72 10.00 -5.19
C GLU A 94 -7.77 9.33 -6.18
N ALA A 95 -7.73 8.00 -6.17
CA ALA A 95 -6.86 7.19 -7.02
C ALA A 95 -7.26 7.29 -8.49
N LYS A 96 -6.26 7.42 -9.36
CA LYS A 96 -6.39 7.51 -10.83
C LYS A 96 -5.77 6.32 -11.54
N GLY A 97 -5.08 5.46 -10.81
CA GLY A 97 -4.40 4.29 -11.34
C GLY A 97 -5.33 3.20 -11.85
N ASP A 98 -4.79 2.35 -12.68
CA ASP A 98 -5.44 1.13 -13.17
C ASP A 98 -5.50 0.06 -12.07
N VAL A 99 -4.52 0.11 -11.16
CA VAL A 99 -4.39 -0.76 -9.98
C VAL A 99 -4.17 0.10 -8.74
N ILE A 100 -4.83 -0.28 -7.65
CA ILE A 100 -4.70 0.35 -6.34
C ILE A 100 -3.97 -0.62 -5.42
N ALA A 101 -2.98 -0.14 -4.68
CA ALA A 101 -2.25 -0.90 -3.67
C ALA A 101 -2.32 -0.20 -2.32
N PHE A 102 -2.56 -0.96 -1.26
CA PHE A 102 -2.43 -0.48 0.11
C PHE A 102 -1.02 -0.71 0.64
N PHE A 103 -0.55 0.24 1.41
CA PHE A 103 0.74 0.19 2.06
C PHE A 103 0.65 0.81 3.46
N ASP A 104 1.23 0.17 4.46
CA ASP A 104 1.18 0.65 5.84
C ASP A 104 2.35 1.60 6.14
N ASP A 105 2.16 2.52 7.08
CA ASP A 105 3.10 3.58 7.43
C ASP A 105 4.29 3.12 8.29
N ASP A 106 4.35 1.83 8.61
CA ASP A 106 5.43 1.15 9.33
C ASP A 106 6.06 0.00 8.52
N ALA A 107 5.89 0.03 7.21
CA ALA A 107 6.44 -0.97 6.29
C ALA A 107 7.50 -0.37 5.35
N VAL A 108 8.44 -1.20 4.92
CA VAL A 108 9.48 -0.84 3.94
C VAL A 108 9.32 -1.71 2.70
N ALA A 109 9.10 -1.09 1.55
CA ALA A 109 8.91 -1.81 0.30
C ALA A 109 10.24 -2.28 -0.31
N ASP A 110 10.29 -3.55 -0.76
CA ASP A 110 11.38 -3.96 -1.65
C ASP A 110 11.37 -3.09 -2.92
N LYS A 111 12.56 -2.80 -3.43
CA LYS A 111 12.76 -1.94 -4.62
C LYS A 111 11.94 -2.38 -5.84
N ASN A 112 11.62 -3.65 -5.97
CA ASN A 112 10.88 -4.20 -7.11
C ASN A 112 9.43 -4.55 -6.75
N TRP A 113 8.95 -4.18 -5.57
CA TRP A 113 7.62 -4.54 -5.11
C TRP A 113 6.52 -4.20 -6.13
N ILE A 114 6.46 -2.94 -6.58
CA ILE A 114 5.46 -2.50 -7.59
C ILE A 114 5.67 -3.21 -8.92
N LYS A 115 6.91 -3.39 -9.36
CA LYS A 115 7.22 -4.10 -10.61
C LYS A 115 6.69 -5.54 -10.58
N GLU A 116 6.84 -6.24 -9.46
CA GLU A 116 6.34 -7.62 -9.32
C GLU A 116 4.81 -7.65 -9.26
N LEU A 117 4.15 -6.67 -8.62
CA LEU A 117 2.70 -6.56 -8.65
C LEU A 117 2.19 -6.33 -10.08
N VAL A 118 2.76 -5.39 -10.83
CA VAL A 118 2.41 -5.12 -12.23
C VAL A 118 2.49 -6.40 -13.06
N ARG A 119 3.56 -7.19 -12.88
CA ARG A 119 3.74 -8.48 -13.57
C ARG A 119 2.57 -9.45 -13.32
N MET A 120 2.00 -9.46 -12.10
CA MET A 120 0.83 -10.33 -11.79
C MET A 120 -0.41 -9.93 -12.60
N TYR A 121 -0.63 -8.63 -12.77
CA TYR A 121 -1.78 -8.14 -13.54
C TYR A 121 -1.64 -8.37 -15.04
N GLU A 122 -0.41 -8.39 -15.55
CA GLU A 122 -0.11 -8.58 -16.96
C GLU A 122 -0.02 -10.05 -17.38
N GLU A 123 0.78 -10.83 -16.64
CA GLU A 123 1.07 -12.22 -17.01
C GLU A 123 0.01 -13.21 -16.49
N LYS A 124 -0.68 -12.87 -15.38
CA LYS A 124 -1.62 -13.78 -14.70
C LYS A 124 -3.06 -13.30 -14.75
N GLU A 125 -3.33 -12.15 -15.38
CA GLU A 125 -4.66 -11.54 -15.42
C GLU A 125 -5.30 -11.39 -14.03
N ALA A 126 -4.48 -11.24 -12.98
CA ALA A 126 -4.92 -11.15 -11.61
C ALA A 126 -5.98 -10.04 -11.44
N VAL A 127 -6.98 -10.28 -10.61
CA VAL A 127 -7.96 -9.27 -10.17
C VAL A 127 -7.46 -8.56 -8.93
N ALA A 128 -6.80 -9.30 -8.05
CA ALA A 128 -6.10 -8.82 -6.86
C ALA A 128 -4.79 -9.58 -6.70
N ALA A 129 -3.81 -8.94 -6.10
CA ALA A 129 -2.51 -9.54 -5.81
C ALA A 129 -1.96 -9.01 -4.47
N GLY A 130 -1.13 -9.81 -3.85
CA GLY A 130 -0.34 -9.42 -2.68
C GLY A 130 1.00 -10.11 -2.73
N GLY A 131 1.90 -9.71 -1.86
CA GLY A 131 3.25 -10.24 -1.79
C GLY A 131 3.62 -10.75 -0.41
N LYS A 132 4.83 -11.27 -0.32
CA LYS A 132 5.43 -11.72 0.93
C LYS A 132 5.68 -10.54 1.86
N ILE A 133 5.37 -10.70 3.14
CA ILE A 133 5.66 -9.75 4.21
C ILE A 133 6.64 -10.41 5.17
N LEU A 134 7.78 -9.78 5.38
CA LEU A 134 8.79 -10.23 6.32
C LEU A 134 8.77 -9.33 7.56
N PRO A 135 8.81 -9.89 8.78
CA PRO A 135 8.91 -9.07 9.98
C PRO A 135 10.32 -8.47 10.09
N GLU A 136 10.39 -7.18 10.36
CA GLU A 136 11.60 -6.52 10.78
C GLU A 136 11.59 -6.39 12.32
N TRP A 137 12.69 -6.81 12.94
CA TRP A 137 12.77 -6.85 14.40
C TRP A 137 13.58 -5.65 14.88
N VAL A 138 12.92 -4.65 15.47
CA VAL A 138 13.58 -3.50 16.13
C VAL A 138 14.59 -3.95 17.22
N THR A 139 14.30 -5.11 17.82
CA THR A 139 15.20 -5.77 18.78
C THR A 139 15.42 -7.22 18.33
N LYS A 140 15.74 -8.13 19.25
CA LYS A 140 15.88 -9.54 18.91
C LYS A 140 14.52 -10.19 18.68
N LYS A 141 14.45 -11.09 17.66
CA LYS A 141 13.29 -11.96 17.44
C LYS A 141 12.84 -12.62 18.75
N PRO A 142 11.56 -12.51 19.13
CA PRO A 142 11.04 -13.15 20.32
C PRO A 142 11.16 -14.68 20.24
N LYS A 143 11.73 -15.31 21.25
CA LYS A 143 11.91 -16.79 21.27
C LYS A 143 10.58 -17.56 21.32
N PHE A 144 9.51 -16.91 21.80
CA PHE A 144 8.18 -17.52 21.94
C PHE A 144 7.33 -17.43 20.67
N LEU A 145 7.80 -16.72 19.62
CA LEU A 145 7.06 -16.54 18.36
C LEU A 145 7.74 -17.32 17.22
N PRO A 146 7.39 -18.61 17.03
CA PRO A 146 7.85 -19.38 15.90
C PRO A 146 7.22 -18.90 14.59
N GLU A 147 7.84 -19.22 13.46
CA GLU A 147 7.47 -18.70 12.14
C GLU A 147 6.06 -19.13 11.69
N GLU A 148 5.56 -20.22 12.22
CA GLU A 148 4.19 -20.70 11.98
C GLU A 148 3.13 -19.72 12.49
N TYR A 149 3.47 -18.84 13.46
CA TYR A 149 2.55 -17.87 14.06
C TYR A 149 2.78 -16.43 13.61
N TYR A 150 3.58 -16.18 12.56
CA TYR A 150 3.82 -14.83 12.04
C TYR A 150 2.55 -14.15 11.52
N TRP A 151 1.51 -14.91 11.17
CA TRP A 151 0.21 -14.34 10.85
C TRP A 151 -0.41 -13.50 11.98
N LEU A 152 -0.05 -13.74 13.26
CA LEU A 152 -0.47 -12.95 14.40
C LEU A 152 0.05 -11.50 14.37
N ILE A 153 1.16 -11.28 13.68
CA ILE A 153 1.79 -9.96 13.50
C ILE A 153 1.67 -9.45 12.06
N GLY A 154 0.73 -10.00 11.27
CA GLY A 154 0.52 -9.56 9.90
C GLY A 154 1.61 -9.95 8.90
N ALA A 155 2.52 -10.87 9.25
CA ALA A 155 3.61 -11.29 8.40
C ALA A 155 3.39 -12.69 7.79
N THR A 156 4.05 -12.94 6.68
CA THR A 156 3.99 -14.24 6.00
C THR A 156 4.56 -15.32 6.91
N HIS A 157 3.74 -16.31 7.21
CA HIS A 157 4.08 -17.41 8.13
C HIS A 157 4.60 -18.63 7.40
N LYS A 158 5.30 -19.51 8.11
CA LYS A 158 5.70 -20.80 7.59
C LYS A 158 4.46 -21.65 7.29
N GLY A 159 4.43 -22.26 6.11
CA GLY A 159 3.27 -22.97 5.58
C GLY A 159 2.34 -22.10 4.72
N PHE A 160 2.60 -20.80 4.60
CA PHE A 160 2.00 -19.99 3.55
C PHE A 160 2.51 -20.49 2.19
N PRO A 161 1.67 -20.51 1.12
CA PRO A 161 2.10 -20.97 -0.19
C PRO A 161 3.36 -20.25 -0.69
N GLU A 162 4.27 -21.00 -1.30
CA GLU A 162 5.48 -20.47 -1.93
C GLU A 162 5.25 -20.18 -3.42
N GLY A 163 5.95 -19.18 -3.94
CA GLY A 163 5.85 -18.77 -5.34
C GLY A 163 4.53 -18.07 -5.68
N VAL A 164 4.23 -18.02 -6.98
CA VAL A 164 3.00 -17.41 -7.48
C VAL A 164 1.88 -18.44 -7.49
N THR A 165 0.89 -18.24 -6.65
CA THR A 165 -0.26 -19.15 -6.53
C THR A 165 -1.52 -18.38 -6.13
N GLU A 166 -2.67 -18.96 -6.41
CA GLU A 166 -3.95 -18.44 -5.96
C GLU A 166 -4.10 -18.67 -4.45
N VAL A 167 -4.51 -17.65 -3.72
CA VAL A 167 -4.75 -17.71 -2.28
C VAL A 167 -6.15 -17.18 -1.96
N ARG A 168 -6.71 -17.62 -0.85
CA ARG A 168 -8.04 -17.17 -0.42
C ARG A 168 -8.04 -15.68 -0.02
N ASN A 169 -6.97 -15.21 0.61
CA ASN A 169 -6.80 -13.86 1.10
C ASN A 169 -5.32 -13.49 1.18
N THR A 170 -5.04 -12.21 1.18
CA THR A 170 -3.71 -11.63 1.43
C THR A 170 -3.80 -10.64 2.60
N PHE A 171 -2.65 -10.17 3.08
CA PHE A 171 -2.58 -9.19 4.16
C PHE A 171 -2.97 -7.80 3.65
N GLY A 172 -3.76 -7.05 4.42
CA GLY A 172 -4.21 -5.70 4.07
C GLY A 172 -3.09 -4.68 3.86
N SER A 173 -1.93 -4.90 4.49
CA SER A 173 -0.71 -4.09 4.32
C SER A 173 0.04 -4.33 3.00
N ASN A 174 -0.30 -5.40 2.28
CA ASN A 174 0.27 -5.74 0.98
C ASN A 174 -0.82 -6.32 0.06
N LEU A 175 -1.91 -5.58 -0.08
CA LEU A 175 -3.04 -5.90 -0.95
C LEU A 175 -3.09 -4.90 -2.09
N SER A 176 -3.15 -5.39 -3.31
CA SER A 176 -3.46 -4.60 -4.48
C SER A 176 -4.62 -5.21 -5.27
N PHE A 177 -5.34 -4.41 -6.03
CA PHE A 177 -6.48 -4.83 -6.84
C PHE A 177 -6.71 -3.88 -8.03
N LYS A 178 -7.36 -4.37 -9.07
CA LYS A 178 -7.78 -3.53 -10.20
C LYS A 178 -8.76 -2.45 -9.72
N ALA A 179 -8.63 -1.24 -10.23
CA ALA A 179 -9.40 -0.07 -9.77
C ALA A 179 -10.92 -0.17 -10.02
N ASP A 180 -11.37 -1.12 -10.81
CA ASP A 180 -12.81 -1.41 -11.03
C ASP A 180 -13.41 -2.31 -9.95
N VAL A 181 -12.60 -3.02 -9.15
CA VAL A 181 -13.07 -3.91 -8.08
C VAL A 181 -13.92 -3.19 -7.03
N PRO A 182 -13.51 -2.03 -6.46
CA PRO A 182 -14.35 -1.30 -5.54
C PRO A 182 -15.67 -0.82 -6.17
N LYS A 183 -15.66 -0.50 -7.46
CA LYS A 183 -16.87 -0.07 -8.19
C LYS A 183 -17.85 -1.21 -8.36
N ALA A 184 -17.37 -2.42 -8.61
CA ALA A 184 -18.21 -3.62 -8.68
C ALA A 184 -18.82 -3.99 -7.33
N LEU A 185 -18.17 -3.61 -6.22
CA LEU A 185 -18.66 -3.79 -4.86
C LEU A 185 -19.49 -2.59 -4.35
N ALA A 186 -19.63 -1.52 -5.16
CA ALA A 186 -20.38 -0.32 -4.80
C ALA A 186 -21.85 -0.66 -4.59
N GLY A 187 -22.29 -0.62 -3.34
CA GLY A 187 -23.59 -1.09 -2.85
C GLY A 187 -23.49 -1.91 -1.58
N SER A 188 -22.30 -2.44 -1.27
CA SER A 188 -21.95 -3.00 0.02
C SER A 188 -20.97 -2.07 0.74
N GLU A 189 -21.08 -1.94 2.06
CA GLU A 189 -20.02 -1.30 2.87
C GLU A 189 -18.75 -2.14 2.73
N VAL A 190 -17.80 -1.64 1.95
CA VAL A 190 -16.50 -2.31 1.81
C VAL A 190 -15.65 -1.92 3.02
N ARG A 191 -15.34 -2.90 3.86
CA ARG A 191 -14.43 -2.74 5.00
C ARG A 191 -13.10 -3.38 4.65
N TRP A 192 -12.07 -2.56 4.64
CA TRP A 192 -10.67 -2.97 4.39
C TRP A 192 -9.97 -3.15 5.74
N GLY A 193 -10.19 -4.24 6.41
CA GLY A 193 -9.58 -4.54 7.71
C GLY A 193 -8.60 -5.66 7.64
#